data_b03ec39d3bc95787775cf43c1dc3344b
#
_entry.id   b03ec39d3bc95787775cf43c1dc3344b
#
_cell.length_a   1.000
_cell.length_b   1.000
_cell.length_c   1.000
_cell.angle_alpha   90.00
_cell.angle_beta   90.00
_cell.angle_gamma   90.00
#
_symmetry.space_group_name_H-M   'P 1'
#
loop_
_entity.id
_entity.type
_entity.pdbx_description
1 polymer ?
#
loop_
_entity_poly.entity_id
_entity_poly.type
_entity_poly.pdbx_seq_one_letter_code
_entity_poly.pdbx_strand_id
1 'polypeptide(L)'
;MRDVFRKIAGFYEEKKEGYHLLVLSAVYRLLYFLYTEGIRSEEDTETAHGTLRDLERMKLCMEFVREHYGERISLADAAGLLSITPEHFCRLFRKYTGQTFLAYVNQIRMEHFHTDLLETDKNITFLLDKNGITNYKGFLRKFKEAYGESPKEVRRKQLGKKQE
;
A
#
# COMPACT_ATOMS: atom_id res chain seq x y z
N MET A 1 16.13 -26.04 -3.59
CA MET A 1 15.00 -25.08 -3.61
C MET A 1 13.63 -25.76 -3.45
N ARG A 2 13.26 -26.74 -4.32
CA ARG A 2 11.95 -27.46 -4.20
C ARG A 2 11.67 -28.08 -2.83
N ASP A 3 12.70 -28.62 -2.14
CA ASP A 3 12.53 -29.26 -0.83
C ASP A 3 12.24 -28.29 0.31
N VAL A 4 12.73 -27.05 0.22
CA VAL A 4 12.43 -26.00 1.20
C VAL A 4 10.97 -25.57 1.09
N PHE A 5 10.47 -25.36 -0.13
CA PHE A 5 9.05 -25.02 -0.35
C PHE A 5 8.11 -26.15 0.11
N ARG A 6 8.48 -27.41 -0.17
CA ARG A 6 7.69 -28.57 0.27
C ARG A 6 7.62 -28.67 1.79
N LYS A 7 8.72 -28.39 2.50
CA LYS A 7 8.75 -28.36 3.97
C LYS A 7 7.91 -27.22 4.55
N ILE A 8 7.99 -26.02 3.95
CA ILE A 8 7.16 -24.88 4.36
C ILE A 8 5.67 -25.20 4.21
N ALA A 9 5.26 -25.75 3.05
CA ALA A 9 3.89 -26.15 2.80
C ALA A 9 3.41 -27.20 3.82
N GLY A 10 4.22 -28.23 4.10
CA GLY A 10 3.89 -29.25 5.09
C GLY A 10 3.69 -28.69 6.51
N PHE A 11 4.54 -27.76 6.96
CA PHE A 11 4.38 -27.12 8.26
C PHE A 11 3.12 -26.25 8.34
N TYR A 12 2.74 -25.61 7.23
CA TYR A 12 1.53 -24.82 7.17
C TYR A 12 0.25 -25.66 7.14
N GLU A 13 0.27 -26.84 6.50
CA GLU A 13 -0.87 -27.76 6.45
C GLU A 13 -1.11 -28.44 7.80
N GLU A 14 -0.05 -28.88 8.49
CA GLU A 14 -0.16 -29.61 9.78
C GLU A 14 -0.58 -28.69 10.95
N LYS A 15 -0.33 -27.38 10.91
CA LYS A 15 -0.68 -26.38 11.94
C LYS A 15 -0.45 -26.81 13.41
N LYS A 16 0.59 -27.63 13.65
CA LYS A 16 0.98 -28.01 15.01
C LYS A 16 1.42 -26.79 15.82
N GLU A 17 1.35 -26.90 17.14
CA GLU A 17 1.78 -25.80 18.03
C GLU A 17 3.20 -25.35 17.69
N GLY A 18 3.40 -24.03 17.50
CA GLY A 18 4.70 -23.47 17.07
C GLY A 18 5.00 -23.52 15.56
N TYR A 19 4.07 -24.01 14.69
CA TYR A 19 4.31 -24.13 13.24
C TYR A 19 4.76 -22.80 12.58
N HIS A 20 4.27 -21.67 13.08
CA HIS A 20 4.65 -20.35 12.59
C HIS A 20 6.13 -20.05 12.76
N LEU A 21 6.78 -20.56 13.82
CA LEU A 21 8.23 -20.43 14.03
C LEU A 21 9.00 -21.29 13.02
N LEU A 22 8.49 -22.46 12.68
CA LEU A 22 9.09 -23.35 11.67
C LEU A 22 8.98 -22.71 10.27
N VAL A 23 7.83 -22.15 9.94
CA VAL A 23 7.62 -21.43 8.68
C VAL A 23 8.57 -20.23 8.61
N LEU A 24 8.67 -19.42 9.69
CA LEU A 24 9.55 -18.27 9.76
C LEU A 24 11.02 -18.67 9.60
N SER A 25 11.45 -19.75 10.27
CA SER A 25 12.82 -20.28 10.13
C SER A 25 13.15 -20.72 8.71
N ALA A 26 12.18 -21.36 8.03
CA ALA A 26 12.34 -21.78 6.64
C ALA A 26 12.40 -20.58 5.67
N VAL A 27 11.63 -19.52 5.93
CA VAL A 27 11.70 -18.24 5.17
C VAL A 27 13.08 -17.59 5.38
N TYR A 28 13.59 -17.51 6.63
CA TYR A 28 14.93 -16.98 6.87
C TYR A 28 16.03 -17.79 6.19
N ARG A 29 15.92 -19.13 6.16
CA ARG A 29 16.87 -19.97 5.39
C ARG A 29 16.80 -19.71 3.90
N LEU A 30 15.61 -19.50 3.35
CA LEU A 30 15.45 -19.13 1.94
C LEU A 30 16.09 -17.77 1.65
N LEU A 31 15.84 -16.77 2.49
CA LEU A 31 16.45 -15.44 2.36
C LEU A 31 17.96 -15.50 2.47
N TYR A 32 18.50 -16.28 3.42
CA TYR A 32 19.94 -16.50 3.54
C TYR A 32 20.52 -17.15 2.27
N PHE A 33 19.86 -18.18 1.74
CA PHE A 33 20.28 -18.84 0.51
C PHE A 33 20.25 -17.87 -0.70
N LEU A 34 19.18 -17.09 -0.84
CA LEU A 34 19.08 -16.06 -1.88
C LEU A 34 20.16 -15.00 -1.72
N TYR A 35 20.46 -14.60 -0.49
CA TYR A 35 21.53 -13.66 -0.19
C TYR A 35 22.92 -14.22 -0.55
N THR A 36 23.21 -15.47 -0.20
CA THR A 36 24.55 -16.07 -0.41
C THR A 36 24.79 -16.57 -1.83
N GLU A 37 23.75 -17.04 -2.51
CA GLU A 37 23.85 -17.61 -3.87
C GLU A 37 23.48 -16.58 -4.95
N GLY A 38 22.59 -15.61 -4.61
CA GLY A 38 22.12 -14.56 -5.55
C GLY A 38 23.07 -13.37 -5.71
N ILE A 39 24.08 -13.20 -4.82
CA ILE A 39 24.99 -12.04 -4.83
C ILE A 39 26.34 -12.37 -5.53
N ARG A 40 26.45 -13.49 -6.23
CA ARG A 40 27.74 -13.97 -6.76
C ARG A 40 28.15 -13.47 -8.14
N SER A 41 27.35 -12.69 -8.85
CA SER A 41 27.80 -12.04 -10.08
C SER A 41 28.00 -10.53 -9.87
N GLU A 42 29.07 -9.96 -10.38
CA GLU A 42 29.32 -8.50 -10.32
C GLU A 42 28.22 -7.71 -11.06
N GLU A 43 27.63 -8.29 -12.11
CA GLU A 43 26.45 -7.74 -12.80
C GLU A 43 25.19 -7.72 -11.91
N ASP A 44 25.02 -8.72 -11.00
CA ASP A 44 23.90 -8.78 -10.07
C ASP A 44 24.02 -7.76 -8.93
N THR A 45 25.26 -7.34 -8.57
CA THR A 45 25.49 -6.35 -7.51
C THR A 45 24.99 -4.97 -7.95
N GLU A 46 25.25 -4.57 -9.19
CA GLU A 46 24.79 -3.28 -9.72
C GLU A 46 23.27 -3.25 -9.87
N THR A 47 22.68 -4.35 -10.32
CA THR A 47 21.21 -4.54 -10.41
C THR A 47 20.56 -4.59 -9.01
N ALA A 48 21.20 -5.25 -8.04
CA ALA A 48 20.72 -5.32 -6.65
C ALA A 48 20.78 -3.94 -5.97
N HIS A 49 21.87 -3.18 -6.16
CA HIS A 49 21.98 -1.82 -5.66
C HIS A 49 20.94 -0.88 -6.30
N GLY A 50 20.69 -1.02 -7.60
CA GLY A 50 19.60 -0.31 -8.28
C GLY A 50 18.23 -0.64 -7.68
N THR A 51 17.97 -1.91 -7.42
CA THR A 51 16.70 -2.37 -6.82
C THR A 51 16.51 -1.86 -5.39
N LEU A 52 17.54 -1.90 -4.54
CA LEU A 52 17.47 -1.37 -3.17
C LEU A 52 17.22 0.14 -3.17
N ARG A 53 17.93 0.89 -4.00
CA ARG A 53 17.72 2.32 -4.18
C ARG A 53 16.31 2.66 -4.66
N ASP A 54 15.75 1.86 -5.54
CA ASP A 54 14.38 2.05 -6.03
C ASP A 54 13.35 1.75 -4.93
N LEU A 55 13.59 0.73 -4.10
CA LEU A 55 12.72 0.42 -2.94
C LEU A 55 12.73 1.55 -1.90
N GLU A 56 13.91 2.11 -1.60
CA GLU A 56 14.03 3.28 -0.71
C GLU A 56 13.28 4.49 -1.27
N ARG A 57 13.39 4.75 -2.57
CA ARG A 57 12.63 5.79 -3.27
C ARG A 57 11.13 5.58 -3.15
N MET A 58 10.67 4.34 -3.35
CA MET A 58 9.23 4.02 -3.22
C MET A 58 8.74 4.22 -1.79
N LYS A 59 9.53 3.79 -0.79
CA LYS A 59 9.22 4.01 0.62
C LYS A 59 9.06 5.51 0.92
N LEU A 60 10.03 6.33 0.53
CA LEU A 60 10.00 7.78 0.71
C LEU A 60 8.75 8.41 0.04
N CYS A 61 8.43 7.98 -1.18
CA CYS A 61 7.24 8.46 -1.89
C CYS A 61 5.94 8.07 -1.17
N MET A 62 5.85 6.85 -0.66
CA MET A 62 4.66 6.40 0.08
C MET A 62 4.49 7.13 1.42
N GLU A 63 5.57 7.41 2.13
CA GLU A 63 5.59 8.22 3.35
C GLU A 63 5.11 9.65 3.04
N PHE A 64 5.65 10.27 2.00
CA PHE A 64 5.22 11.59 1.54
C PHE A 64 3.71 11.64 1.23
N VAL A 65 3.18 10.63 0.53
CA VAL A 65 1.73 10.59 0.24
C VAL A 65 0.91 10.46 1.52
N ARG A 66 1.35 9.66 2.50
CA ARG A 66 0.63 9.49 3.77
C ARG A 66 0.61 10.77 4.61
N GLU A 67 1.65 11.58 4.53
CA GLU A 67 1.75 12.84 5.27
C GLU A 67 0.96 13.97 4.59
N HIS A 68 0.87 13.96 3.24
CA HIS A 68 0.31 15.05 2.45
C HIS A 68 -0.96 14.71 1.68
N TYR A 69 -1.60 13.54 1.94
CA TYR A 69 -2.76 13.06 1.15
C TYR A 69 -3.92 14.06 1.06
N GLY A 70 -4.14 14.87 2.09
CA GLY A 70 -5.18 15.91 2.11
C GLY A 70 -4.89 17.09 1.20
N GLU A 71 -3.65 17.26 0.74
CA GLU A 71 -3.21 18.36 -0.10
C GLU A 71 -3.25 17.99 -1.59
N ARG A 72 -2.98 18.99 -2.45
CA ARG A 72 -2.84 18.74 -3.87
C ARG A 72 -1.45 18.14 -4.16
N ILE A 73 -1.40 16.84 -4.36
CA ILE A 73 -0.18 16.14 -4.77
C ILE A 73 -0.20 15.93 -6.28
N SER A 74 0.79 16.45 -6.99
CA SER A 74 0.98 16.21 -8.42
C SER A 74 2.00 15.09 -8.68
N LEU A 75 1.94 14.52 -9.88
CA LEU A 75 2.96 13.57 -10.35
C LEU A 75 4.36 14.22 -10.41
N ALA A 76 4.42 15.51 -10.75
CA ALA A 76 5.67 16.24 -10.82
C ALA A 76 6.31 16.41 -9.43
N ASP A 77 5.50 16.67 -8.39
CA ASP A 77 5.99 16.78 -7.01
C ASP A 77 6.61 15.46 -6.54
N ALA A 78 5.91 14.34 -6.79
CA ALA A 78 6.41 13.01 -6.43
C ALA A 78 7.68 12.61 -7.20
N ALA A 79 7.78 12.94 -8.49
CA ALA A 79 8.95 12.68 -9.30
C ALA A 79 10.12 13.59 -8.87
N GLY A 80 9.85 14.86 -8.56
CA GLY A 80 10.83 15.83 -8.04
C GLY A 80 11.43 15.41 -6.70
N LEU A 81 10.62 14.88 -5.78
CA LEU A 81 11.06 14.32 -4.50
C LEU A 81 12.15 13.25 -4.68
N LEU A 82 12.03 12.45 -5.74
CA LEU A 82 12.98 11.36 -6.04
C LEU A 82 14.09 11.77 -7.02
N SER A 83 14.10 13.02 -7.46
CA SER A 83 15.04 13.54 -8.47
C SER A 83 15.07 12.72 -9.76
N ILE A 84 13.88 12.32 -10.25
CA ILE A 84 13.69 11.58 -11.50
C ILE A 84 12.61 12.22 -12.37
N THR A 85 12.55 11.84 -13.66
CA THR A 85 11.49 12.35 -14.54
C THR A 85 10.11 11.72 -14.21
N PRO A 86 9.00 12.42 -14.49
CA PRO A 86 7.66 11.89 -14.28
C PRO A 86 7.40 10.55 -15.00
N GLU A 87 7.95 10.36 -16.21
CA GLU A 87 7.82 9.13 -16.99
C GLU A 87 8.56 7.97 -16.31
N HIS A 88 9.76 8.21 -15.82
CA HIS A 88 10.53 7.22 -15.06
C HIS A 88 9.80 6.89 -13.76
N PHE A 89 9.34 7.89 -13.04
CA PHE A 89 8.55 7.70 -11.82
C PHE A 89 7.31 6.83 -12.06
N CYS A 90 6.51 7.09 -13.09
CA CYS A 90 5.32 6.30 -13.41
C CYS A 90 5.65 4.82 -13.64
N ARG A 91 6.72 4.53 -14.41
CA ARG A 91 7.16 3.14 -14.66
C ARG A 91 7.62 2.46 -13.37
N LEU A 92 8.44 3.17 -12.60
CA LEU A 92 8.99 2.69 -11.33
C LEU A 92 7.87 2.41 -10.33
N PHE A 93 6.98 3.37 -10.12
CA PHE A 93 5.87 3.26 -9.18
C PHE A 93 4.97 2.08 -9.53
N ARG A 94 4.60 1.93 -10.82
CA ARG A 94 3.77 0.80 -11.27
C ARG A 94 4.49 -0.55 -11.15
N LYS A 95 5.80 -0.60 -11.39
CA LYS A 95 6.62 -1.82 -11.24
C LYS A 95 6.55 -2.33 -9.80
N TYR A 96 6.68 -1.44 -8.79
CA TYR A 96 6.77 -1.83 -7.39
C TYR A 96 5.43 -1.92 -6.66
N THR A 97 4.40 -1.16 -7.10
CA THR A 97 3.10 -1.12 -6.42
C THR A 97 1.98 -1.83 -7.18
N GLY A 98 2.19 -2.19 -8.45
CA GLY A 98 1.17 -2.78 -9.32
C GLY A 98 0.10 -1.79 -9.81
N GLN A 99 0.10 -0.53 -9.34
CA GLN A 99 -0.92 0.47 -9.65
C GLN A 99 -0.33 1.82 -10.05
N THR A 100 -1.17 2.73 -10.55
CA THR A 100 -0.73 4.10 -10.85
C THR A 100 -0.61 4.92 -9.57
N PHE A 101 0.27 5.94 -9.59
CA PHE A 101 0.44 6.87 -8.47
C PHE A 101 -0.87 7.54 -8.05
N LEU A 102 -1.67 8.00 -9.02
CA LEU A 102 -2.97 8.63 -8.73
C LEU A 102 -3.96 7.63 -8.10
N ALA A 103 -3.94 6.36 -8.52
CA ALA A 103 -4.77 5.33 -7.90
C ALA A 103 -4.38 5.10 -6.44
N TYR A 104 -3.08 5.05 -6.15
CA TYR A 104 -2.55 4.94 -4.79
C TYR A 104 -2.95 6.12 -3.90
N VAL A 105 -2.74 7.37 -4.36
CA VAL A 105 -3.15 8.57 -3.62
C VAL A 105 -4.65 8.54 -3.31
N ASN A 106 -5.48 8.19 -4.29
CA ASN A 106 -6.93 8.10 -4.09
C ASN A 106 -7.32 6.96 -3.13
N GLN A 107 -6.58 5.86 -3.09
CA GLN A 107 -6.78 4.79 -2.13
C GLN A 107 -6.50 5.28 -0.70
N ILE A 108 -5.37 5.93 -0.46
CA ILE A 108 -5.03 6.51 0.86
C ILE A 108 -6.10 7.51 1.31
N ARG A 109 -6.54 8.40 0.42
CA ARG A 109 -7.64 9.34 0.69
C ARG A 109 -8.94 8.65 1.05
N MET A 110 -9.25 7.54 0.39
CA MET A 110 -10.46 6.76 0.65
C MET A 110 -10.41 6.07 2.03
N GLU A 111 -9.26 5.54 2.41
CA GLU A 111 -9.03 4.92 3.72
C GLU A 111 -9.22 5.96 4.84
N HIS A 112 -8.58 7.13 4.71
CA HIS A 112 -8.72 8.23 5.68
C HIS A 112 -10.13 8.79 5.74
N PHE A 113 -10.77 8.98 4.58
CA PHE A 113 -12.17 9.41 4.53
C PHE A 113 -13.10 8.40 5.22
N HIS A 114 -12.90 7.11 5.03
CA HIS A 114 -13.70 6.08 5.68
C HIS A 114 -13.50 6.10 7.21
N THR A 115 -12.27 6.22 7.68
CA THR A 115 -11.95 6.37 9.10
C THR A 115 -12.61 7.61 9.70
N ASP A 116 -12.43 8.78 9.07
CA ASP A 116 -13.07 10.03 9.49
C ASP A 116 -14.61 9.92 9.51
N LEU A 117 -15.19 9.21 8.56
CA LEU A 117 -16.63 8.99 8.47
C LEU A 117 -17.16 8.19 9.66
N LEU A 118 -16.37 7.25 10.17
CA LEU A 118 -16.72 6.41 11.33
C LEU A 118 -16.44 7.10 12.66
N GLU A 119 -15.37 7.87 12.75
CA GLU A 119 -14.87 8.43 14.02
C GLU A 119 -15.42 9.82 14.34
N THR A 120 -15.92 10.55 13.33
CA THR A 120 -16.37 11.94 13.52
C THR A 120 -17.81 12.17 13.07
N ASP A 121 -18.45 13.19 13.62
CA ASP A 121 -19.81 13.62 13.22
C ASP A 121 -19.78 14.76 12.17
N LYS A 122 -18.60 15.08 11.60
CA LYS A 122 -18.43 16.09 10.57
C LYS A 122 -19.25 15.73 9.31
N ASN A 123 -19.75 16.73 8.60
CA ASN A 123 -20.51 16.45 7.40
C ASN A 123 -19.65 15.84 6.27
N ILE A 124 -20.29 15.11 5.37
CA ILE A 124 -19.61 14.36 4.32
C ILE A 124 -18.82 15.29 3.38
N THR A 125 -19.35 16.45 3.05
CA THR A 125 -18.66 17.43 2.19
C THR A 125 -17.38 17.92 2.84
N PHE A 126 -17.43 18.29 4.12
CA PHE A 126 -16.24 18.66 4.87
C PHE A 126 -15.18 17.56 4.89
N LEU A 127 -15.60 16.29 5.06
CA LEU A 127 -14.66 15.15 5.05
C LEU A 127 -14.05 14.91 3.67
N LEU A 128 -14.81 15.14 2.59
CA LEU A 128 -14.28 15.07 1.22
C LEU A 128 -13.21 16.14 1.01
N ASP A 129 -13.46 17.37 1.41
CA ASP A 129 -12.51 18.48 1.29
C ASP A 129 -11.27 18.26 2.15
N LYS A 130 -11.46 17.87 3.43
CA LYS A 130 -10.36 17.54 4.37
C LYS A 130 -9.41 16.51 3.80
N ASN A 131 -9.95 15.49 3.13
CA ASN A 131 -9.16 14.40 2.55
C ASN A 131 -8.67 14.69 1.11
N GLY A 132 -8.73 15.93 0.65
CA GLY A 132 -8.20 16.36 -0.65
C GLY A 132 -8.95 15.77 -1.85
N ILE A 133 -10.23 15.41 -1.67
CA ILE A 133 -11.04 14.79 -2.73
C ILE A 133 -11.72 15.88 -3.51
N THR A 134 -11.34 16.09 -4.77
CA THR A 134 -11.88 17.13 -5.65
C THR A 134 -12.98 16.62 -6.58
N ASN A 135 -12.91 15.35 -6.99
CA ASN A 135 -13.93 14.72 -7.82
C ASN A 135 -14.95 13.95 -6.96
N TYR A 136 -15.86 14.63 -6.31
CA TYR A 136 -16.83 14.06 -5.39
C TYR A 136 -17.68 12.96 -6.01
N LYS A 137 -18.23 13.19 -7.20
CA LYS A 137 -19.08 12.19 -7.88
C LYS A 137 -18.34 10.90 -8.20
N GLY A 138 -17.15 11.02 -8.77
CA GLY A 138 -16.30 9.86 -9.08
C GLY A 138 -15.83 9.11 -7.83
N PHE A 139 -15.52 9.87 -6.77
CA PHE A 139 -15.10 9.30 -5.49
C PHE A 139 -16.23 8.53 -4.81
N LEU A 140 -17.42 9.12 -4.67
CA LEU A 140 -18.57 8.48 -4.02
C LEU A 140 -19.00 7.18 -4.71
N ARG A 141 -18.90 7.13 -6.04
CA ARG A 141 -19.11 5.89 -6.80
C ARG A 141 -18.09 4.82 -6.42
N LYS A 142 -16.79 5.16 -6.46
CA LYS A 142 -15.70 4.24 -6.08
C LYS A 142 -15.78 3.79 -4.62
N PHE A 143 -16.18 4.69 -3.73
CA PHE A 143 -16.41 4.35 -2.33
C PHE A 143 -17.50 3.27 -2.19
N LYS A 144 -18.63 3.44 -2.88
CA LYS A 144 -19.70 2.44 -2.86
C LYS A 144 -19.27 1.11 -3.48
N GLU A 145 -18.46 1.15 -4.55
CA GLU A 145 -17.87 -0.05 -5.16
C GLU A 145 -16.94 -0.79 -4.20
N ALA A 146 -16.13 -0.07 -3.40
CA ALA A 146 -15.15 -0.64 -2.48
C ALA A 146 -15.78 -1.15 -1.17
N TYR A 147 -16.74 -0.42 -0.61
CA TYR A 147 -17.33 -0.72 0.71
C TYR A 147 -18.76 -1.28 0.65
N GLY A 148 -19.35 -1.42 -0.55
CA GLY A 148 -20.70 -1.93 -0.76
C GLY A 148 -21.80 -0.93 -0.45
N GLU A 149 -21.51 0.15 0.27
CA GLU A 149 -22.47 1.14 0.76
C GLU A 149 -22.00 2.56 0.47
N SER A 150 -22.97 3.49 0.33
CA SER A 150 -22.63 4.92 0.21
C SER A 150 -22.20 5.50 1.58
N PRO A 151 -21.42 6.60 1.60
CA PRO A 151 -21.06 7.26 2.85
C PRO A 151 -22.25 7.68 3.72
N LYS A 152 -23.39 8.02 3.12
CA LYS A 152 -24.62 8.33 3.85
C LYS A 152 -25.19 7.11 4.56
N GLU A 153 -25.17 5.94 3.91
CA GLU A 153 -25.65 4.69 4.50
C GLU A 153 -24.74 4.25 5.64
N VAL A 154 -23.42 4.32 5.47
CA VAL A 154 -22.43 4.04 6.51
C VAL A 154 -22.67 4.93 7.73
N ARG A 155 -22.82 6.24 7.53
CA ARG A 155 -23.09 7.21 8.60
C ARG A 155 -24.40 6.93 9.35
N ARG A 156 -25.47 6.60 8.63
CA ARG A 156 -26.76 6.27 9.22
C ARG A 156 -26.67 5.04 10.14
N LYS A 157 -25.96 3.99 9.71
CA LYS A 157 -25.75 2.79 10.52
C LYS A 157 -24.94 3.07 11.78
N GLN A 158 -23.92 3.94 11.68
CA GLN A 158 -23.11 4.34 12.83
C GLN A 158 -23.94 5.10 13.86
N LEU A 159 -24.79 6.03 13.44
CA LEU A 159 -25.66 6.79 14.35
C LEU A 159 -26.68 5.89 15.06
N GLY A 160 -27.22 4.87 14.38
CA GLY A 160 -28.09 3.88 14.98
C GLY A 160 -27.41 3.07 16.09
N LYS A 161 -26.14 2.69 15.91
CA LYS A 161 -25.36 1.95 16.92
C LYS A 161 -24.94 2.77 18.15
N LYS A 162 -24.95 4.10 18.06
CA LYS A 162 -24.63 5.00 19.21
C LYS A 162 -25.85 5.25 20.10
N GLN A 163 -27.05 4.82 19.69
CA GLN A 163 -28.33 5.03 20.42
C GLN A 163 -28.81 3.76 21.13
N GLU A 164 -28.15 2.64 20.91
CA GLU A 164 -28.30 1.38 21.67
C GLU A 164 -27.25 1.30 22.80
#